data_3ee5f41d78350462bc0d986d36b17c6e
#
_entry.id   3ee5f41d78350462bc0d986d36b17c6e
#
_cell.length_a   1.000
_cell.length_b   1.000
_cell.length_c   1.000
_cell.angle_alpha   90.00
_cell.angle_beta   90.00
_cell.angle_gamma   90.00
#
_symmetry.space_group_name_H-M   'P 1'
#
loop_
_entity.id
_entity.type
_entity.pdbx_description
1 polymer ?
#
loop_
_entity_poly.entity_id
_entity_poly.type
_entity_poly.pdbx_seq_one_letter_code
_entity_poly.pdbx_strand_id
1 'polypeptide(L)'
;MARLYGFQKKDLIRVYENMMLARKLDEKMMILLRQGKGFFHMACSGHEAAQLAAANTLNAGKDWSYPYYRDSAFSIAMGMTSKEQLQAFLAKADDPSSGGRQMPHHFSKRELNIVTQSSATGTQYLQAVGCGMACKLNKEKEVVYVSSGEGTTSQGDFHEALNWSSREKLPVIFHVQDNEYAISVHISEQTSGGSVFSMVSGYQNLGRFDVDGTDFFESHLAFKKAVGRARKGKGPSVIISHVVRLEPHSSSDDQLKYRTKDEIDEMRKNDPILKFRNECITNKVIKKEEFEKIDIKLKDQVDQDADWAEAQDHPEVATATNHLYSNEMPKGKHMTNTINDKIVIIDAINHALAEEMDRNDKMIIYGQDVADPKGGVFTATKGLTDKYGHDRVFNSPLAESSIVGSAIGLATAGYKPVVEIQFGDYIWTAMMQIRNELATIRYRSNNAWSCPAVIRVPVGGYIHGGLCHSQSIDGYF
;
A
#
# COMPACT_ATOMS: atom_id res chain seq x y z
N MET A 1 -38.23 6.88 0.30
CA MET A 1 -37.21 6.35 -0.65
C MET A 1 -36.85 4.93 -0.21
N ALA A 2 -36.77 3.99 -1.14
CA ALA A 2 -36.41 2.60 -0.85
C ALA A 2 -34.99 2.54 -0.27
N ARG A 3 -34.80 1.72 0.78
CA ARG A 3 -33.52 1.51 1.46
C ARG A 3 -33.24 0.01 1.58
N LEU A 4 -31.96 -0.36 1.49
CA LEU A 4 -31.50 -1.71 1.72
C LEU A 4 -30.24 -1.64 2.62
N TYR A 5 -30.27 -2.29 3.76
CA TYR A 5 -29.19 -2.27 4.77
C TYR A 5 -28.68 -0.85 5.14
N GLY A 6 -29.59 0.15 5.09
CA GLY A 6 -29.27 1.55 5.37
C GLY A 6 -28.87 2.39 4.17
N PHE A 7 -28.57 1.79 3.04
CA PHE A 7 -28.24 2.48 1.79
C PHE A 7 -29.51 3.01 1.09
N GLN A 8 -29.41 4.19 0.50
CA GLN A 8 -30.44 4.70 -0.41
C GLN A 8 -30.22 4.09 -1.83
N LYS A 9 -31.29 4.05 -2.62
CA LYS A 9 -31.22 3.54 -4.02
C LYS A 9 -30.08 4.17 -4.84
N LYS A 10 -29.88 5.49 -4.74
CA LYS A 10 -28.82 6.20 -5.45
C LYS A 10 -27.40 5.71 -5.07
N ASP A 11 -27.19 5.37 -3.81
CA ASP A 11 -25.90 4.88 -3.32
C ASP A 11 -25.64 3.47 -3.85
N LEU A 12 -26.68 2.61 -3.88
CA LEU A 12 -26.59 1.27 -4.45
C LEU A 12 -26.35 1.29 -5.96
N ILE A 13 -26.96 2.22 -6.68
CA ILE A 13 -26.71 2.44 -8.11
C ILE A 13 -25.23 2.79 -8.31
N ARG A 14 -24.69 3.73 -7.54
CA ARG A 14 -23.27 4.12 -7.64
C ARG A 14 -22.32 2.95 -7.31
N VAL A 15 -22.63 2.14 -6.31
CA VAL A 15 -21.86 0.92 -5.99
C VAL A 15 -21.87 -0.01 -7.21
N TYR A 16 -23.03 -0.27 -7.77
CA TYR A 16 -23.15 -1.13 -8.94
C TYR A 16 -22.41 -0.58 -10.17
N GLU A 17 -22.57 0.73 -10.44
CA GLU A 17 -21.85 1.38 -11.55
C GLU A 17 -20.35 1.18 -11.43
N ASN A 18 -19.76 1.33 -10.23
CA ASN A 18 -18.33 1.15 -10.02
C ASN A 18 -17.89 -0.32 -10.14
N MET A 19 -18.67 -1.28 -9.59
CA MET A 19 -18.41 -2.71 -9.80
C MET A 19 -18.40 -3.07 -11.28
N MET A 20 -19.45 -2.66 -12.00
CA MET A 20 -19.61 -2.97 -13.40
C MET A 20 -18.58 -2.24 -14.27
N LEU A 21 -18.21 -0.99 -13.94
CA LEU A 21 -17.17 -0.26 -14.65
C LEU A 21 -15.82 -0.99 -14.56
N ALA A 22 -15.44 -1.47 -13.37
CA ALA A 22 -14.22 -2.26 -13.20
C ALA A 22 -14.25 -3.56 -14.03
N ARG A 23 -15.38 -4.27 -14.01
CA ARG A 23 -15.57 -5.49 -14.82
C ARG A 23 -15.47 -5.19 -16.33
N LYS A 24 -16.09 -4.11 -16.81
CA LYS A 24 -16.01 -3.70 -18.22
C LYS A 24 -14.60 -3.27 -18.63
N LEU A 25 -13.84 -2.68 -17.73
CA LEU A 25 -12.43 -2.37 -17.96
C LEU A 25 -11.60 -3.64 -18.09
N ASP A 26 -11.78 -4.63 -17.19
CA ASP A 26 -11.10 -5.94 -17.31
C ASP A 26 -11.39 -6.59 -18.67
N GLU A 27 -12.68 -6.67 -19.07
CA GLU A 27 -13.10 -7.22 -20.36
C GLU A 27 -12.44 -6.49 -21.54
N LYS A 28 -12.42 -5.14 -21.52
CA LYS A 28 -11.84 -4.32 -22.58
C LYS A 28 -10.33 -4.46 -22.66
N MET A 29 -9.63 -4.43 -21.53
CA MET A 29 -8.18 -4.58 -21.47
C MET A 29 -7.75 -5.96 -21.99
N MET A 30 -8.50 -7.02 -21.70
CA MET A 30 -8.25 -8.35 -22.27
C MET A 30 -8.45 -8.38 -23.79
N ILE A 31 -9.41 -7.64 -24.34
CA ILE A 31 -9.60 -7.49 -25.79
C ILE A 31 -8.41 -6.77 -26.41
N LEU A 32 -7.98 -5.64 -25.81
CA LEU A 32 -6.84 -4.85 -26.28
C LEU A 32 -5.53 -5.66 -26.26
N LEU A 33 -5.32 -6.49 -25.22
CA LEU A 33 -4.17 -7.43 -25.17
C LEU A 33 -4.16 -8.41 -26.33
N ARG A 34 -5.31 -9.01 -26.66
CA ARG A 34 -5.43 -9.93 -27.82
C ARG A 34 -5.15 -9.25 -29.14
N GLN A 35 -5.35 -7.92 -29.20
CA GLN A 35 -5.03 -7.09 -30.35
C GLN A 35 -3.56 -6.61 -30.37
N GLY A 36 -2.75 -6.98 -29.34
CA GLY A 36 -1.36 -6.54 -29.21
C GLY A 36 -1.19 -5.07 -28.80
N LYS A 37 -2.21 -4.44 -28.22
CA LYS A 37 -2.21 -3.02 -27.87
C LYS A 37 -1.83 -2.74 -26.42
N GLY A 38 -1.98 -3.71 -25.52
CA GLY A 38 -1.60 -3.61 -24.12
C GLY A 38 -0.37 -4.46 -23.80
N PHE A 39 0.21 -4.28 -22.60
CA PHE A 39 1.43 -4.97 -22.20
C PHE A 39 1.16 -6.11 -21.22
N PHE A 40 0.27 -5.91 -20.26
CA PHE A 40 -0.03 -6.85 -19.20
C PHE A 40 -1.37 -6.51 -18.53
N HIS A 41 -2.08 -7.53 -17.98
CA HIS A 41 -3.32 -7.33 -17.26
C HIS A 41 -3.50 -8.33 -16.12
N MET A 42 -4.06 -7.84 -15.00
CA MET A 42 -4.48 -8.63 -13.85
C MET A 42 -5.89 -8.21 -13.47
N ALA A 43 -6.88 -9.02 -13.84
CA ALA A 43 -8.28 -8.70 -13.62
C ALA A 43 -8.67 -8.65 -12.13
N CYS A 44 -9.52 -7.71 -11.74
CA CYS A 44 -10.15 -7.65 -10.43
C CYS A 44 -11.46 -8.45 -10.35
N SER A 45 -11.88 -9.04 -11.45
CA SER A 45 -13.14 -9.78 -11.60
C SER A 45 -13.33 -10.84 -10.50
N GLY A 46 -14.39 -10.66 -9.71
CA GLY A 46 -14.70 -11.48 -8.53
C GLY A 46 -14.33 -10.87 -7.18
N HIS A 47 -13.59 -9.75 -7.16
CA HIS A 47 -13.16 -9.05 -5.95
C HIS A 47 -13.95 -7.74 -5.72
N GLU A 48 -14.79 -7.32 -6.66
CA GLU A 48 -15.38 -5.98 -6.70
C GLU A 48 -16.22 -5.65 -5.46
N ALA A 49 -16.96 -6.60 -4.90
CA ALA A 49 -17.82 -6.36 -3.74
C ALA A 49 -17.02 -5.98 -2.49
N ALA A 50 -15.97 -6.73 -2.16
CA ALA A 50 -15.09 -6.44 -1.02
C ALA A 50 -14.36 -5.11 -1.21
N GLN A 51 -13.88 -4.82 -2.43
CA GLN A 51 -13.17 -3.59 -2.76
C GLN A 51 -14.08 -2.36 -2.63
N LEU A 52 -15.29 -2.43 -3.17
CA LEU A 52 -16.28 -1.34 -3.04
C LEU A 52 -16.74 -1.16 -1.59
N ALA A 53 -16.87 -2.26 -0.84
CA ALA A 53 -17.21 -2.22 0.57
C ALA A 53 -16.15 -1.46 1.38
N ALA A 54 -14.86 -1.68 1.10
CA ALA A 54 -13.75 -0.93 1.69
C ALA A 54 -13.82 0.56 1.31
N ALA A 55 -13.83 0.88 0.02
CA ALA A 55 -13.81 2.24 -0.49
C ALA A 55 -14.98 3.09 0.03
N ASN A 56 -16.18 2.51 0.16
CA ASN A 56 -17.35 3.23 0.68
C ASN A 56 -17.29 3.59 2.17
N THR A 57 -16.24 3.17 2.89
CA THR A 57 -16.02 3.54 4.30
C THR A 57 -14.90 4.55 4.49
N LEU A 58 -14.17 4.85 3.42
CA LEU A 58 -13.03 5.76 3.41
C LEU A 58 -13.39 7.11 2.78
N ASN A 59 -12.58 8.12 3.08
CA ASN A 59 -12.72 9.47 2.55
C ASN A 59 -11.60 9.72 1.53
N ALA A 60 -11.92 9.69 0.25
CA ALA A 60 -10.96 9.97 -0.83
C ALA A 60 -10.26 11.33 -0.62
N GLY A 61 -8.96 11.39 -0.84
CA GLY A 61 -8.13 12.57 -0.66
C GLY A 61 -7.87 12.98 0.80
N LYS A 62 -8.39 12.21 1.78
CA LYS A 62 -8.10 12.38 3.21
C LYS A 62 -7.46 11.13 3.79
N ASP A 63 -8.17 10.00 3.74
CA ASP A 63 -7.62 8.72 4.14
C ASP A 63 -6.55 8.26 3.13
N TRP A 64 -5.59 7.51 3.62
CA TRP A 64 -4.46 7.04 2.82
C TRP A 64 -4.70 5.62 2.32
N SER A 65 -4.21 5.30 1.12
CA SER A 65 -4.40 4.00 0.51
C SER A 65 -3.11 3.46 -0.11
N TYR A 66 -2.84 2.19 0.18
CA TYR A 66 -1.74 1.39 -0.35
C TYR A 66 -2.33 0.14 -1.04
N PRO A 67 -3.02 0.33 -2.18
CA PRO A 67 -3.71 -0.76 -2.87
C PRO A 67 -2.72 -1.67 -3.58
N TYR A 68 -3.05 -2.97 -3.67
CA TYR A 68 -2.28 -3.89 -4.51
C TYR A 68 -2.82 -3.92 -5.94
N TYR A 69 -2.12 -4.63 -6.82
CA TYR A 69 -2.37 -4.61 -8.26
C TYR A 69 -3.79 -5.04 -8.70
N ARG A 70 -4.54 -5.76 -7.85
CA ARG A 70 -5.90 -6.20 -8.20
C ARG A 70 -6.99 -5.21 -7.75
N ASP A 71 -6.65 -4.13 -7.09
CA ASP A 71 -7.60 -3.16 -6.51
C ASP A 71 -8.15 -2.14 -7.52
N SER A 72 -8.50 -2.59 -8.74
CA SER A 72 -9.07 -1.72 -9.78
C SER A 72 -10.41 -1.11 -9.33
N ALA A 73 -11.35 -1.92 -8.85
CA ALA A 73 -12.65 -1.44 -8.40
C ALA A 73 -12.54 -0.51 -7.16
N PHE A 74 -11.62 -0.81 -6.23
CA PHE A 74 -11.30 0.07 -5.12
C PHE A 74 -10.82 1.45 -5.60
N SER A 75 -9.84 1.46 -6.52
CA SER A 75 -9.25 2.68 -7.05
C SER A 75 -10.25 3.55 -7.80
N ILE A 76 -11.18 2.93 -8.58
CA ILE A 76 -12.31 3.60 -9.22
C ILE A 76 -13.22 4.25 -8.16
N ALA A 77 -13.59 3.51 -7.13
CA ALA A 77 -14.48 4.02 -6.09
C ALA A 77 -13.85 5.14 -5.26
N MET A 78 -12.50 5.16 -5.14
CA MET A 78 -11.74 6.24 -4.54
C MET A 78 -11.58 7.45 -5.47
N GLY A 79 -11.96 7.36 -6.75
CA GLY A 79 -12.00 8.50 -7.66
C GLY A 79 -11.04 8.45 -8.85
N MET A 80 -10.35 7.33 -9.11
CA MET A 80 -9.65 7.13 -10.37
C MET A 80 -10.67 6.86 -11.48
N THR A 81 -10.44 7.44 -12.65
CA THR A 81 -11.33 7.29 -13.81
C THR A 81 -10.92 6.11 -14.68
N SER A 82 -11.87 5.61 -15.51
CA SER A 82 -11.60 4.62 -16.56
C SER A 82 -10.49 5.06 -17.52
N LYS A 83 -10.48 6.34 -17.90
CA LYS A 83 -9.42 6.92 -18.75
C LYS A 83 -8.04 6.80 -18.12
N GLU A 84 -7.90 7.14 -16.85
CA GLU A 84 -6.63 7.05 -16.13
C GLU A 84 -6.12 5.61 -16.02
N GLN A 85 -7.02 4.66 -15.75
CA GLN A 85 -6.64 3.24 -15.72
C GLN A 85 -6.24 2.71 -17.10
N LEU A 86 -6.92 3.16 -18.17
CA LEU A 86 -6.57 2.81 -19.54
C LEU A 86 -5.26 3.46 -20.00
N GLN A 87 -4.96 4.69 -19.58
CA GLN A 87 -3.66 5.32 -19.83
C GLN A 87 -2.53 4.51 -19.17
N ALA A 88 -2.70 4.07 -17.91
CA ALA A 88 -1.73 3.22 -17.23
C ALA A 88 -1.56 1.87 -17.96
N PHE A 89 -2.65 1.24 -18.38
CA PHE A 89 -2.65 -0.01 -19.12
C PHE A 89 -1.93 0.08 -20.47
N LEU A 90 -2.06 1.21 -21.17
CA LEU A 90 -1.44 1.49 -22.46
C LEU A 90 -0.08 2.19 -22.35
N ALA A 91 0.45 2.38 -21.14
CA ALA A 91 1.71 3.06 -20.83
C ALA A 91 1.82 4.45 -21.49
N LYS A 92 0.79 5.28 -21.30
CA LYS A 92 0.73 6.63 -21.87
C LYS A 92 1.48 7.66 -21.03
N ALA A 93 1.92 8.75 -21.66
CA ALA A 93 2.70 9.80 -21.02
C ALA A 93 1.97 10.45 -19.82
N ASP A 94 0.67 10.67 -19.96
CA ASP A 94 -0.18 11.32 -18.96
C ASP A 94 -0.83 10.32 -17.98
N ASP A 95 -0.33 9.08 -17.89
CA ASP A 95 -0.73 8.13 -16.85
C ASP A 95 -0.40 8.72 -15.47
N PRO A 96 -1.42 9.00 -14.61
CA PRO A 96 -1.19 9.62 -13.30
C PRO A 96 -0.45 8.70 -12.32
N SER A 97 -0.43 7.39 -12.56
CA SER A 97 0.23 6.43 -11.70
C SER A 97 1.73 6.40 -11.89
N SER A 98 2.20 6.51 -13.14
CA SER A 98 3.62 6.30 -13.44
C SER A 98 4.16 7.06 -14.66
N GLY A 99 3.29 7.64 -15.51
CA GLY A 99 3.72 8.18 -16.79
C GLY A 99 4.39 7.12 -17.67
N GLY A 100 3.85 5.91 -17.66
CA GLY A 100 4.36 4.77 -18.41
C GLY A 100 5.60 4.09 -17.84
N ARG A 101 6.04 4.41 -16.59
CA ARG A 101 7.27 3.89 -15.97
C ARG A 101 7.08 2.60 -15.18
N GLN A 102 5.85 2.20 -14.90
CA GLN A 102 5.53 0.95 -14.22
C GLN A 102 4.64 0.06 -15.07
N MET A 103 4.66 -1.23 -14.76
CA MET A 103 3.68 -2.19 -15.27
C MET A 103 2.26 -1.80 -14.83
N PRO A 104 1.23 -2.04 -15.65
CA PRO A 104 -0.17 -1.74 -15.31
C PRO A 104 -0.60 -2.32 -13.97
N HIS A 105 -1.61 -1.68 -13.41
CA HIS A 105 -2.26 -1.95 -12.13
C HIS A 105 -1.40 -1.65 -10.88
N HIS A 106 -0.40 -0.78 -11.02
CA HIS A 106 0.26 -0.14 -9.88
C HIS A 106 -0.38 1.24 -9.65
N PHE A 107 -1.59 1.22 -9.11
CA PHE A 107 -2.41 2.42 -8.93
C PHE A 107 -1.72 3.46 -8.07
N SER A 108 -1.69 4.70 -8.54
CA SER A 108 -1.18 5.85 -7.77
C SER A 108 -1.85 7.14 -8.22
N LYS A 109 -2.29 7.95 -7.25
CA LYS A 109 -2.82 9.29 -7.51
C LYS A 109 -2.67 10.16 -6.27
N ARG A 110 -1.80 11.18 -6.35
CA ARG A 110 -1.42 12.02 -5.21
C ARG A 110 -2.62 12.73 -4.58
N GLU A 111 -3.51 13.27 -5.40
CA GLU A 111 -4.69 14.03 -4.97
C GLU A 111 -5.71 13.18 -4.21
N LEU A 112 -5.65 11.87 -4.39
CA LEU A 112 -6.50 10.90 -3.71
C LEU A 112 -5.81 10.22 -2.52
N ASN A 113 -4.55 10.54 -2.22
CA ASN A 113 -3.70 9.84 -1.27
C ASN A 113 -3.58 8.32 -1.58
N ILE A 114 -3.61 7.96 -2.87
CA ILE A 114 -3.28 6.62 -3.34
C ILE A 114 -1.78 6.58 -3.60
N VAL A 115 -1.03 5.91 -2.72
CA VAL A 115 0.43 5.87 -2.76
C VAL A 115 0.90 4.80 -3.74
N THR A 116 1.93 5.13 -4.53
CA THR A 116 2.52 4.19 -5.50
C THR A 116 3.07 2.93 -4.84
N GLN A 117 2.78 1.78 -5.43
CA GLN A 117 3.30 0.48 -5.00
C GLN A 117 4.22 -0.11 -6.06
N SER A 118 5.12 -0.99 -5.65
CA SER A 118 5.91 -1.82 -6.57
C SER A 118 5.29 -3.21 -6.74
N SER A 119 5.89 -4.03 -7.61
CA SER A 119 5.48 -5.42 -7.80
C SER A 119 5.98 -6.36 -6.71
N ALA A 120 6.89 -5.92 -5.84
CA ALA A 120 7.38 -6.73 -4.71
C ALA A 120 6.28 -6.83 -3.65
N THR A 121 5.57 -7.95 -3.68
CA THR A 121 4.38 -8.21 -2.86
C THR A 121 4.71 -8.16 -1.37
N GLY A 122 3.96 -7.39 -0.61
CA GLY A 122 4.05 -7.28 0.86
C GLY A 122 4.77 -6.03 1.36
N THR A 123 5.62 -5.39 0.56
CA THR A 123 6.38 -4.20 0.96
C THR A 123 5.51 -3.04 1.41
N GLN A 124 4.32 -2.90 0.82
CA GLN A 124 3.33 -1.86 1.14
C GLN A 124 2.83 -1.90 2.59
N TYR A 125 2.86 -3.04 3.25
CA TYR A 125 2.41 -3.16 4.63
C TYR A 125 3.20 -2.29 5.60
N LEU A 126 4.54 -2.32 5.48
CA LEU A 126 5.41 -1.53 6.35
C LEU A 126 5.31 -0.03 6.03
N GLN A 127 5.12 0.32 4.78
CA GLN A 127 4.86 1.71 4.37
C GLN A 127 3.53 2.22 4.97
N ALA A 128 2.48 1.40 4.96
CA ALA A 128 1.22 1.73 5.60
C ALA A 128 1.36 1.93 7.12
N VAL A 129 2.22 1.16 7.78
CA VAL A 129 2.56 1.35 9.21
C VAL A 129 3.16 2.73 9.45
N GLY A 130 4.15 3.14 8.65
CA GLY A 130 4.77 4.47 8.76
C GLY A 130 3.79 5.60 8.50
N CYS A 131 2.92 5.47 7.51
CA CYS A 131 1.84 6.41 7.26
C CYS A 131 0.85 6.46 8.44
N GLY A 132 0.50 5.32 9.02
CA GLY A 132 -0.31 5.22 10.23
C GLY A 132 0.32 5.90 11.45
N MET A 133 1.66 5.87 11.57
CA MET A 133 2.38 6.64 12.58
C MET A 133 2.21 8.15 12.34
N ALA A 134 2.34 8.60 11.09
CA ALA A 134 2.13 10.00 10.74
C ALA A 134 0.70 10.47 11.09
N CYS A 135 -0.32 9.68 10.76
CA CYS A 135 -1.71 9.99 11.12
C CYS A 135 -1.88 10.11 12.65
N LYS A 136 -1.27 9.19 13.43
CA LYS A 136 -1.31 9.24 14.89
C LYS A 136 -0.62 10.48 15.45
N LEU A 137 0.56 10.84 14.93
CA LEU A 137 1.33 12.02 15.35
C LEU A 137 0.62 13.34 15.00
N ASN A 138 -0.02 13.42 13.84
CA ASN A 138 -0.83 14.57 13.45
C ASN A 138 -2.10 14.74 14.31
N LYS A 139 -2.47 13.72 15.11
CA LYS A 139 -3.70 13.69 15.92
C LYS A 139 -4.98 13.84 15.08
N GLU A 140 -4.92 13.47 13.81
CA GLU A 140 -6.05 13.48 12.91
C GLU A 140 -6.82 12.16 12.96
N LYS A 141 -8.04 12.17 12.42
CA LYS A 141 -8.89 10.97 12.39
C LYS A 141 -8.74 10.19 11.09
N GLU A 142 -7.67 10.42 10.36
CA GLU A 142 -7.36 9.70 9.14
C GLU A 142 -7.04 8.24 9.43
N VAL A 143 -7.32 7.38 8.47
CA VAL A 143 -6.99 5.97 8.50
C VAL A 143 -6.18 5.60 7.27
N VAL A 144 -5.41 4.52 7.39
CA VAL A 144 -4.60 3.99 6.29
C VAL A 144 -5.16 2.64 5.89
N TYR A 145 -5.55 2.51 4.64
CA TYR A 145 -5.94 1.25 4.02
C TYR A 145 -4.72 0.64 3.32
N VAL A 146 -4.53 -0.66 3.51
CA VAL A 146 -3.52 -1.44 2.78
C VAL A 146 -4.10 -2.80 2.43
N SER A 147 -3.87 -3.26 1.20
CA SER A 147 -4.46 -4.50 0.71
C SER A 147 -3.45 -5.43 0.07
N SER A 148 -3.82 -6.71 0.03
CA SER A 148 -3.13 -7.76 -0.72
C SER A 148 -4.01 -8.97 -0.95
N GLY A 149 -3.50 -9.97 -1.68
CA GLY A 149 -4.01 -11.34 -1.65
C GLY A 149 -3.48 -12.12 -0.44
N GLU A 150 -4.05 -13.29 -0.19
CA GLU A 150 -3.69 -14.18 0.93
C GLU A 150 -2.25 -14.69 0.83
N GLY A 151 -1.76 -14.98 -0.37
CA GLY A 151 -0.38 -15.47 -0.57
C GLY A 151 0.68 -14.46 -0.09
N THR A 152 0.38 -13.17 -0.13
CA THR A 152 1.26 -12.11 0.35
C THR A 152 1.46 -12.17 1.87
N THR A 153 0.53 -12.74 2.61
CA THR A 153 0.63 -12.84 4.07
C THR A 153 1.75 -13.76 4.56
N SER A 154 2.36 -14.53 3.65
CA SER A 154 3.57 -15.31 3.92
C SER A 154 4.85 -14.46 4.02
N GLN A 155 4.81 -13.20 3.58
CA GLN A 155 5.97 -12.29 3.69
C GLN A 155 6.18 -11.82 5.13
N GLY A 156 7.46 -11.72 5.55
CA GLY A 156 7.82 -11.21 6.87
C GLY A 156 7.25 -9.82 7.16
N ASP A 157 7.23 -8.95 6.15
CA ASP A 157 6.71 -7.58 6.21
C ASP A 157 5.25 -7.52 6.71
N PHE A 158 4.41 -8.53 6.39
CA PHE A 158 3.05 -8.63 6.92
C PHE A 158 3.02 -8.81 8.44
N HIS A 159 3.81 -9.76 8.93
CA HIS A 159 3.88 -10.08 10.36
C HIS A 159 4.50 -8.94 11.18
N GLU A 160 5.56 -8.33 10.65
CA GLU A 160 6.20 -7.17 11.24
C GLU A 160 5.23 -5.98 11.32
N ALA A 161 4.48 -5.73 10.24
CA ALA A 161 3.49 -4.65 10.18
C ALA A 161 2.34 -4.85 11.19
N LEU A 162 1.83 -6.07 11.32
CA LEU A 162 0.80 -6.40 12.30
C LEU A 162 1.32 -6.22 13.74
N ASN A 163 2.55 -6.66 14.01
CA ASN A 163 3.16 -6.50 15.33
C ASN A 163 3.29 -5.03 15.71
N TRP A 164 3.92 -4.23 14.85
CA TRP A 164 4.18 -2.83 15.17
C TRP A 164 2.91 -1.99 15.23
N SER A 165 2.03 -2.14 14.25
CA SER A 165 0.75 -1.41 14.25
C SER A 165 -0.14 -1.75 15.44
N SER A 166 -0.15 -3.02 15.87
CA SER A 166 -0.91 -3.48 17.04
C SER A 166 -0.34 -2.95 18.35
N ARG A 167 0.98 -2.98 18.51
CA ARG A 167 1.69 -2.41 19.67
C ARG A 167 1.37 -0.93 19.83
N GLU A 168 1.46 -0.17 18.74
CA GLU A 168 1.26 1.29 18.73
C GLU A 168 -0.20 1.70 18.57
N LYS A 169 -1.12 0.75 18.38
CA LYS A 169 -2.54 1.01 18.09
C LYS A 169 -2.74 1.97 16.93
N LEU A 170 -2.01 1.75 15.82
CA LEU A 170 -2.06 2.60 14.64
C LEU A 170 -3.40 2.46 13.89
N PRO A 171 -3.86 3.52 13.21
CA PRO A 171 -5.12 3.53 12.49
C PRO A 171 -5.01 2.85 11.10
N VAL A 172 -4.51 1.60 11.06
CA VAL A 172 -4.27 0.84 9.82
C VAL A 172 -5.33 -0.25 9.65
N ILE A 173 -5.87 -0.35 8.43
CA ILE A 173 -6.82 -1.38 8.00
C ILE A 173 -6.09 -2.28 6.99
N PHE A 174 -5.78 -3.49 7.41
CA PHE A 174 -5.20 -4.54 6.57
C PHE A 174 -6.33 -5.31 5.90
N HIS A 175 -6.43 -5.24 4.57
CA HIS A 175 -7.41 -5.99 3.79
C HIS A 175 -6.72 -7.13 3.05
N VAL A 176 -7.03 -8.35 3.43
CA VAL A 176 -6.58 -9.57 2.74
C VAL A 176 -7.74 -10.10 1.90
N GLN A 177 -7.56 -10.10 0.58
CA GLN A 177 -8.53 -10.61 -0.39
C GLN A 177 -8.15 -12.06 -0.70
N ASP A 178 -8.76 -12.98 0.06
CA ASP A 178 -8.48 -14.41 0.00
C ASP A 178 -9.29 -15.05 -1.14
N ASN A 179 -8.60 -15.41 -2.21
CA ASN A 179 -9.14 -16.15 -3.34
C ASN A 179 -8.60 -17.59 -3.41
N GLU A 180 -8.01 -18.05 -2.32
CA GLU A 180 -7.45 -19.39 -2.09
C GLU A 180 -6.18 -19.72 -2.88
N TYR A 181 -5.69 -18.86 -3.80
CA TYR A 181 -4.57 -19.18 -4.67
C TYR A 181 -3.55 -18.05 -4.82
N ALA A 182 -2.34 -18.29 -4.37
CA ALA A 182 -1.15 -17.49 -4.70
C ALA A 182 -0.62 -17.95 -6.08
N ILE A 183 -1.07 -17.31 -7.16
CA ILE A 183 -0.92 -17.76 -8.55
C ILE A 183 -1.56 -19.14 -8.73
N SER A 184 -0.79 -20.21 -8.54
CA SER A 184 -1.19 -21.61 -8.69
C SER A 184 -1.13 -22.42 -7.39
N VAL A 185 -0.59 -21.85 -6.30
CA VAL A 185 -0.40 -22.53 -5.02
C VAL A 185 -1.59 -22.25 -4.10
N HIS A 186 -2.27 -23.31 -3.70
CA HIS A 186 -3.44 -23.20 -2.84
C HIS A 186 -3.07 -22.75 -1.42
N ILE A 187 -3.97 -22.05 -0.72
CA ILE A 187 -3.74 -21.50 0.61
C ILE A 187 -3.32 -22.54 1.65
N SER A 188 -3.77 -23.79 1.52
CA SER A 188 -3.36 -24.87 2.41
C SER A 188 -1.87 -25.20 2.37
N GLU A 189 -1.19 -24.84 1.28
CA GLU A 189 0.26 -24.98 1.12
C GLU A 189 1.02 -23.70 1.48
N GLN A 190 0.33 -22.58 1.61
CA GLN A 190 0.88 -21.26 1.92
C GLN A 190 0.78 -20.89 3.41
N THR A 191 -0.35 -21.22 4.03
CA THR A 191 -0.70 -20.70 5.34
C THR A 191 -0.94 -21.83 6.32
N SER A 192 -0.31 -21.78 7.48
CA SER A 192 -0.52 -22.74 8.55
C SER A 192 -2.00 -22.85 8.93
N GLY A 193 -2.55 -24.07 8.87
CA GLY A 193 -3.97 -24.32 9.10
C GLY A 193 -4.90 -23.82 7.98
N GLY A 194 -4.35 -23.37 6.84
CA GLY A 194 -5.14 -22.93 5.69
C GLY A 194 -5.98 -21.67 5.93
N SER A 195 -5.66 -20.86 6.95
CA SER A 195 -6.49 -19.70 7.33
C SER A 195 -5.65 -18.56 7.88
N VAL A 196 -5.63 -17.45 7.14
CA VAL A 196 -5.01 -16.19 7.59
C VAL A 196 -5.69 -15.66 8.84
N PHE A 197 -7.03 -15.78 8.93
CA PHE A 197 -7.79 -15.35 10.11
C PHE A 197 -7.33 -16.06 11.40
N SER A 198 -7.08 -17.36 11.31
CA SER A 198 -6.56 -18.15 12.44
C SER A 198 -5.09 -17.79 12.74
N MET A 199 -4.27 -17.65 11.72
CA MET A 199 -2.83 -17.31 11.83
C MET A 199 -2.60 -16.02 12.61
N VAL A 200 -3.42 -15.00 12.42
CA VAL A 200 -3.27 -13.69 13.08
C VAL A 200 -3.93 -13.60 14.46
N SER A 201 -4.35 -14.70 15.06
CA SER A 201 -5.12 -14.71 16.32
C SER A 201 -4.35 -14.23 17.54
N GLY A 202 -3.02 -14.32 17.52
CA GLY A 202 -2.16 -13.97 18.67
C GLY A 202 -1.86 -12.49 18.84
N TYR A 203 -2.14 -11.63 17.85
CA TYR A 203 -1.82 -10.20 17.95
C TYR A 203 -2.79 -9.46 18.87
N GLN A 204 -2.23 -8.81 19.90
CA GLN A 204 -3.01 -7.99 20.83
C GLN A 204 -3.43 -6.66 20.17
N ASN A 205 -4.57 -6.10 20.58
CA ASN A 205 -5.13 -4.86 20.04
C ASN A 205 -5.53 -4.90 18.55
N LEU A 206 -5.42 -6.04 17.87
CA LEU A 206 -5.83 -6.24 16.48
C LEU A 206 -7.34 -6.56 16.41
N GLY A 207 -8.11 -5.76 15.69
CA GLY A 207 -9.48 -6.13 15.29
C GLY A 207 -9.39 -7.18 14.17
N ARG A 208 -10.17 -8.26 14.27
CA ARG A 208 -10.18 -9.31 13.25
C ARG A 208 -11.58 -9.52 12.71
N PHE A 209 -11.72 -9.58 11.40
CA PHE A 209 -12.98 -9.78 10.71
C PHE A 209 -12.76 -10.83 9.60
N ASP A 210 -13.68 -11.76 9.52
CA ASP A 210 -13.70 -12.86 8.53
C ASP A 210 -15.07 -12.80 7.86
N VAL A 211 -15.12 -12.57 6.53
CA VAL A 211 -16.36 -12.21 5.84
C VAL A 211 -16.45 -12.84 4.44
N ASP A 212 -17.67 -13.07 3.97
CA ASP A 212 -17.93 -13.34 2.56
C ASP A 212 -17.63 -12.08 1.74
N GLY A 213 -16.46 -12.06 1.09
CA GLY A 213 -16.00 -10.96 0.25
C GLY A 213 -16.79 -10.79 -1.05
N THR A 214 -17.65 -11.76 -1.40
CA THR A 214 -18.57 -11.67 -2.53
C THR A 214 -19.90 -11.01 -2.15
N ASP A 215 -20.15 -10.82 -0.83
CA ASP A 215 -21.28 -10.05 -0.30
C ASP A 215 -20.83 -8.64 0.06
N PHE A 216 -21.30 -7.65 -0.71
CA PHE A 216 -21.01 -6.23 -0.47
C PHE A 216 -21.48 -5.75 0.91
N PHE A 217 -22.66 -6.18 1.36
CA PHE A 217 -23.29 -5.64 2.57
C PHE A 217 -22.60 -6.19 3.83
N GLU A 218 -22.28 -7.47 3.85
CA GLU A 218 -21.51 -8.08 4.94
C GLU A 218 -20.11 -7.46 5.03
N SER A 219 -19.39 -7.39 3.91
CA SER A 219 -18.09 -6.76 3.82
C SER A 219 -18.14 -5.30 4.28
N HIS A 220 -19.12 -4.51 3.80
CA HIS A 220 -19.26 -3.09 4.20
C HIS A 220 -19.46 -2.94 5.72
N LEU A 221 -20.23 -3.81 6.35
CA LEU A 221 -20.43 -3.76 7.80
C LEU A 221 -19.12 -4.01 8.56
N ALA A 222 -18.28 -4.95 8.09
CA ALA A 222 -16.98 -5.22 8.68
C ALA A 222 -16.03 -4.03 8.52
N PHE A 223 -15.92 -3.46 7.31
CA PHE A 223 -15.10 -2.26 7.06
C PHE A 223 -15.56 -1.07 7.90
N LYS A 224 -16.86 -0.84 8.00
CA LYS A 224 -17.41 0.24 8.84
C LYS A 224 -17.03 0.08 10.32
N LYS A 225 -17.05 -1.15 10.84
CA LYS A 225 -16.60 -1.44 12.22
C LYS A 225 -15.10 -1.22 12.37
N ALA A 226 -14.28 -1.70 11.41
CA ALA A 226 -12.83 -1.60 11.42
C ALA A 226 -12.37 -0.13 11.33
N VAL A 227 -12.89 0.64 10.36
CA VAL A 227 -12.60 2.07 10.21
C VAL A 227 -13.06 2.85 11.44
N GLY A 228 -14.26 2.56 11.96
CA GLY A 228 -14.75 3.17 13.20
C GLY A 228 -13.88 2.86 14.42
N ARG A 229 -13.26 1.66 14.47
CA ARG A 229 -12.29 1.28 15.49
C ARG A 229 -11.00 2.09 15.36
N ALA A 230 -10.45 2.19 14.17
CA ALA A 230 -9.21 2.92 13.87
C ALA A 230 -9.36 4.42 14.19
N ARG A 231 -10.43 5.07 13.72
CA ARG A 231 -10.70 6.50 14.00
C ARG A 231 -10.89 6.81 15.49
N LYS A 232 -11.21 5.81 16.31
CA LYS A 232 -11.32 5.92 17.78
C LYS A 232 -10.02 5.59 18.51
N GLY A 233 -8.91 5.40 17.80
CA GLY A 233 -7.62 5.05 18.38
C GLY A 233 -7.57 3.67 19.05
N LYS A 234 -8.47 2.75 18.66
CA LYS A 234 -8.54 1.40 19.24
C LYS A 234 -7.57 0.41 18.59
N GLY A 235 -6.74 0.87 17.65
CA GLY A 235 -5.72 0.10 16.96
C GLY A 235 -6.18 -0.42 15.59
N PRO A 236 -5.28 -1.18 14.92
CA PRO A 236 -5.48 -1.68 13.58
C PRO A 236 -6.57 -2.77 13.51
N SER A 237 -6.98 -3.06 12.29
CA SER A 237 -7.83 -4.21 12.02
C SER A 237 -7.32 -4.97 10.82
N VAL A 238 -7.49 -6.29 10.80
CA VAL A 238 -7.35 -7.14 9.61
C VAL A 238 -8.74 -7.64 9.21
N ILE A 239 -9.02 -7.54 7.92
CA ILE A 239 -10.26 -8.03 7.31
C ILE A 239 -9.85 -9.06 6.27
N ILE A 240 -10.26 -10.30 6.49
CA ILE A 240 -10.11 -11.38 5.52
C ILE A 240 -11.44 -11.46 4.76
N SER A 241 -11.38 -11.11 3.48
CA SER A 241 -12.53 -11.20 2.58
C SER A 241 -12.36 -12.42 1.69
N HIS A 242 -13.19 -13.44 1.87
CA HIS A 242 -13.22 -14.61 0.99
C HIS A 242 -13.86 -14.19 -0.34
N VAL A 243 -13.05 -14.09 -1.36
CA VAL A 243 -13.45 -13.63 -2.70
C VAL A 243 -13.24 -14.75 -3.72
N VAL A 244 -13.73 -14.55 -4.94
CA VAL A 244 -13.50 -15.48 -6.05
C VAL A 244 -12.61 -14.82 -7.11
N ARG A 245 -11.67 -15.58 -7.66
CA ARG A 245 -10.86 -15.13 -8.80
C ARG A 245 -11.42 -15.73 -10.07
N LEU A 246 -12.29 -14.97 -10.77
CA LEU A 246 -13.04 -15.44 -11.94
C LEU A 246 -12.16 -15.63 -13.18
N GLU A 247 -11.08 -14.84 -13.30
CA GLU A 247 -10.13 -14.88 -14.41
C GLU A 247 -8.79 -15.53 -13.96
N PRO A 248 -7.89 -15.92 -14.88
CA PRO A 248 -6.54 -16.35 -14.54
C PRO A 248 -5.81 -15.32 -13.66
N HIS A 249 -4.73 -15.74 -13.01
CA HIS A 249 -3.95 -14.84 -12.13
C HIS A 249 -3.53 -13.55 -12.88
N SER A 250 -3.11 -13.70 -14.11
CA SER A 250 -2.74 -12.60 -15.01
C SER A 250 -2.95 -13.00 -16.46
N SER A 251 -2.78 -12.06 -17.39
CA SER A 251 -2.89 -12.29 -18.84
C SER A 251 -1.89 -13.32 -19.40
N SER A 252 -0.83 -13.66 -18.65
CA SER A 252 0.16 -14.67 -19.01
C SER A 252 -0.07 -16.04 -18.37
N ASP A 253 -1.14 -16.17 -17.56
CA ASP A 253 -1.46 -17.38 -16.80
C ASP A 253 -2.55 -18.22 -17.49
N ASP A 254 -2.51 -19.52 -17.26
CA ASP A 254 -3.54 -20.49 -17.65
C ASP A 254 -4.00 -21.27 -16.44
N GLN A 255 -5.12 -20.85 -15.85
CA GLN A 255 -5.64 -21.47 -14.62
C GLN A 255 -6.11 -22.91 -14.78
N LEU A 256 -6.34 -23.41 -16.01
CA LEU A 256 -6.69 -24.81 -16.26
C LEU A 256 -5.53 -25.76 -15.97
N LYS A 257 -4.32 -25.26 -15.76
CA LYS A 257 -3.15 -26.09 -15.36
C LYS A 257 -3.17 -26.49 -13.89
N TYR A 258 -3.94 -25.81 -13.04
CA TYR A 258 -3.98 -26.02 -11.59
C TYR A 258 -5.37 -25.97 -10.96
N ARG A 259 -6.42 -25.63 -11.74
CA ARG A 259 -7.82 -25.66 -11.36
C ARG A 259 -8.62 -26.52 -12.32
N THR A 260 -9.56 -27.28 -11.81
CA THR A 260 -10.49 -28.02 -12.63
C THR A 260 -11.56 -27.09 -13.23
N LYS A 261 -12.18 -27.53 -14.32
CA LYS A 261 -13.29 -26.81 -14.91
C LYS A 261 -14.47 -26.70 -13.95
N ASP A 262 -14.73 -27.73 -13.17
CA ASP A 262 -15.84 -27.76 -12.20
C ASP A 262 -15.64 -26.74 -11.07
N GLU A 263 -14.40 -26.58 -10.58
CA GLU A 263 -14.06 -25.55 -9.61
C GLU A 263 -14.29 -24.13 -10.18
N ILE A 264 -13.87 -23.90 -11.42
CA ILE A 264 -14.07 -22.60 -12.09
C ILE A 264 -15.56 -22.31 -12.26
N ASP A 265 -16.36 -23.29 -12.70
CA ASP A 265 -17.79 -23.14 -12.90
C ASP A 265 -18.53 -22.93 -11.57
N GLU A 266 -18.08 -23.54 -10.48
CA GLU A 266 -18.63 -23.30 -9.14
C GLU A 266 -18.31 -21.88 -8.63
N MET A 267 -17.06 -21.42 -8.82
CA MET A 267 -16.69 -20.06 -8.45
C MET A 267 -17.53 -19.00 -9.18
N ARG A 268 -17.86 -19.22 -10.46
CA ARG A 268 -18.71 -18.31 -11.27
C ARG A 268 -20.11 -18.13 -10.69
N LYS A 269 -20.65 -19.12 -9.97
CA LYS A 269 -21.93 -18.99 -9.28
C LYS A 269 -21.88 -17.98 -8.13
N ASN A 270 -20.68 -17.73 -7.59
CA ASN A 270 -20.42 -16.79 -6.53
C ASN A 270 -19.98 -15.40 -7.02
N ASP A 271 -20.26 -15.04 -8.29
CA ASP A 271 -19.94 -13.73 -8.84
C ASP A 271 -20.59 -12.62 -7.99
N PRO A 272 -19.79 -11.71 -7.41
CA PRO A 272 -20.27 -10.66 -6.51
C PRO A 272 -21.24 -9.68 -7.19
N ILE A 273 -21.08 -9.43 -8.49
CA ILE A 273 -21.99 -8.56 -9.24
C ILE A 273 -23.38 -9.20 -9.36
N LEU A 274 -23.44 -10.51 -9.63
CA LEU A 274 -24.69 -11.23 -9.68
C LEU A 274 -25.38 -11.29 -8.33
N LYS A 275 -24.62 -11.56 -7.25
CA LYS A 275 -25.16 -11.53 -5.87
C LYS A 275 -25.76 -10.16 -5.54
N PHE A 276 -25.02 -9.08 -5.79
CA PHE A 276 -25.49 -7.72 -5.53
C PHE A 276 -26.77 -7.35 -6.30
N ARG A 277 -26.82 -7.68 -7.60
CA ARG A 277 -28.03 -7.49 -8.44
C ARG A 277 -29.23 -8.22 -7.87
N ASN A 278 -29.06 -9.51 -7.58
CA ASN A 278 -30.14 -10.37 -7.08
C ASN A 278 -30.68 -9.83 -5.76
N GLU A 279 -29.80 -9.41 -4.84
CA GLU A 279 -30.19 -8.82 -3.56
C GLU A 279 -31.03 -7.54 -3.75
N CYS A 280 -30.59 -6.64 -4.64
CA CYS A 280 -31.32 -5.41 -4.94
C CYS A 280 -32.68 -5.64 -5.62
N ILE A 281 -32.77 -6.64 -6.52
CA ILE A 281 -33.99 -6.97 -7.23
C ILE A 281 -34.99 -7.65 -6.28
N THR A 282 -34.54 -8.64 -5.50
CA THR A 282 -35.38 -9.38 -4.54
C THR A 282 -36.00 -8.44 -3.51
N ASN A 283 -35.22 -7.45 -3.04
CA ASN A 283 -35.71 -6.43 -2.11
C ASN A 283 -36.45 -5.27 -2.81
N LYS A 284 -36.68 -5.34 -4.11
CA LYS A 284 -37.44 -4.37 -4.92
C LYS A 284 -36.89 -2.93 -4.84
N VAL A 285 -35.58 -2.76 -4.63
CA VAL A 285 -34.91 -1.45 -4.55
C VAL A 285 -34.51 -0.94 -5.91
N ILE A 286 -33.96 -1.83 -6.77
CA ILE A 286 -33.57 -1.54 -8.16
C ILE A 286 -34.20 -2.61 -9.05
N LYS A 287 -34.76 -2.19 -10.19
CA LYS A 287 -35.37 -3.11 -11.15
C LYS A 287 -34.32 -3.68 -12.10
N LYS A 288 -34.61 -4.86 -12.67
CA LYS A 288 -33.72 -5.53 -13.63
C LYS A 288 -33.39 -4.63 -14.83
N GLU A 289 -34.37 -3.94 -15.37
CA GLU A 289 -34.22 -3.07 -16.54
C GLU A 289 -33.32 -1.84 -16.26
N GLU A 290 -33.23 -1.42 -14.99
CA GLU A 290 -32.32 -0.32 -14.59
C GLU A 290 -30.87 -0.79 -14.64
N PHE A 291 -30.57 -2.01 -14.18
CA PHE A 291 -29.26 -2.62 -14.29
C PHE A 291 -28.82 -2.81 -15.75
N GLU A 292 -29.70 -3.33 -16.61
CA GLU A 292 -29.42 -3.52 -18.03
C GLU A 292 -29.07 -2.21 -18.74
N LYS A 293 -29.75 -1.11 -18.40
CA LYS A 293 -29.42 0.22 -18.94
C LYS A 293 -28.04 0.71 -18.47
N ILE A 294 -27.68 0.45 -17.21
CA ILE A 294 -26.36 0.79 -16.68
C ILE A 294 -25.29 -0.02 -17.41
N ASP A 295 -25.48 -1.31 -17.59
CA ASP A 295 -24.53 -2.20 -18.27
C ASP A 295 -24.23 -1.73 -19.71
N ILE A 296 -25.25 -1.35 -20.48
CA ILE A 296 -25.09 -0.83 -21.83
C ILE A 296 -24.34 0.49 -21.81
N LYS A 297 -24.77 1.43 -20.97
CA LYS A 297 -24.12 2.76 -20.82
C LYS A 297 -22.63 2.62 -20.48
N LEU A 298 -22.28 1.75 -19.53
CA LEU A 298 -20.90 1.59 -19.09
C LEU A 298 -20.04 0.88 -20.15
N LYS A 299 -20.61 -0.06 -20.90
CA LYS A 299 -19.91 -0.66 -22.03
C LYS A 299 -19.53 0.40 -23.06
N ASP A 300 -20.50 1.22 -23.48
CA ASP A 300 -20.27 2.29 -24.45
C ASP A 300 -19.26 3.32 -23.93
N GLN A 301 -19.33 3.67 -22.65
CA GLN A 301 -18.35 4.55 -21.98
C GLN A 301 -16.94 3.97 -22.05
N VAL A 302 -16.76 2.71 -21.67
CA VAL A 302 -15.43 2.07 -21.67
C VAL A 302 -14.87 1.94 -23.09
N ASP A 303 -15.71 1.65 -24.08
CA ASP A 303 -15.29 1.62 -25.48
C ASP A 303 -14.77 3.00 -25.94
N GLN A 304 -15.52 4.08 -25.66
CA GLN A 304 -15.10 5.46 -25.97
C GLN A 304 -13.83 5.87 -25.19
N ASP A 305 -13.73 5.53 -23.91
CA ASP A 305 -12.56 5.86 -23.09
C ASP A 305 -11.31 5.11 -23.57
N ALA A 306 -11.48 3.88 -24.09
CA ALA A 306 -10.38 3.12 -24.67
C ALA A 306 -9.89 3.72 -25.99
N ASP A 307 -10.80 4.09 -26.89
CA ASP A 307 -10.45 4.78 -28.15
C ASP A 307 -9.73 6.10 -27.87
N TRP A 308 -10.23 6.85 -26.87
CA TRP A 308 -9.59 8.08 -26.44
C TRP A 308 -8.19 7.82 -25.86
N ALA A 309 -8.01 6.80 -24.99
CA ALA A 309 -6.72 6.48 -24.38
C ALA A 309 -5.71 5.96 -25.41
N GLU A 310 -6.14 5.18 -26.41
CA GLU A 310 -5.26 4.75 -27.51
C GLU A 310 -4.67 5.94 -28.29
N ALA A 311 -5.45 6.99 -28.48
CA ALA A 311 -5.05 8.19 -29.20
C ALA A 311 -4.08 9.12 -28.41
N GLN A 312 -3.84 8.86 -27.12
CA GLN A 312 -2.92 9.67 -26.32
C GLN A 312 -1.45 9.36 -26.64
N ASP A 313 -0.57 10.29 -26.34
CA ASP A 313 0.86 10.18 -26.63
C ASP A 313 1.55 9.15 -25.71
N HIS A 314 2.58 8.50 -26.24
CA HIS A 314 3.51 7.71 -25.47
C HIS A 314 4.59 8.62 -24.86
N PRO A 315 5.24 8.20 -23.74
CA PRO A 315 6.35 8.95 -23.16
C PRO A 315 7.48 9.17 -24.17
N GLU A 316 7.99 10.38 -24.22
CA GLU A 316 9.17 10.72 -25.00
C GLU A 316 10.41 9.95 -24.50
N VAL A 317 11.20 9.37 -25.40
CA VAL A 317 12.39 8.57 -25.06
C VAL A 317 13.36 9.34 -24.16
N ALA A 318 13.53 10.65 -24.41
CA ALA A 318 14.39 11.52 -23.60
C ALA A 318 13.98 11.60 -22.13
N THR A 319 12.73 11.27 -21.79
CA THR A 319 12.22 11.31 -20.40
C THR A 319 12.56 10.05 -19.59
N ALA A 320 13.14 9.03 -20.21
CA ALA A 320 13.44 7.75 -19.56
C ALA A 320 14.40 7.87 -18.36
N THR A 321 15.23 8.91 -18.30
CA THR A 321 16.16 9.18 -17.20
C THR A 321 15.67 10.28 -16.26
N ASN A 322 14.47 10.83 -16.47
CA ASN A 322 13.90 11.84 -15.57
C ASN A 322 13.54 11.21 -14.22
N HIS A 323 13.68 11.99 -13.15
CA HIS A 323 13.27 11.61 -11.80
C HIS A 323 14.06 10.47 -11.14
N LEU A 324 15.23 10.11 -11.68
CA LEU A 324 16.16 9.19 -11.01
C LEU A 324 16.68 9.79 -9.70
N TYR A 325 16.94 11.11 -9.72
CA TYR A 325 17.43 11.88 -8.57
C TYR A 325 16.56 13.12 -8.32
N SER A 326 16.70 13.70 -7.13
CA SER A 326 16.12 15.02 -6.84
C SER A 326 16.90 16.10 -7.57
N ASN A 327 16.20 17.01 -8.24
CA ASN A 327 16.80 18.22 -8.80
C ASN A 327 16.98 19.33 -7.75
N GLU A 328 16.40 19.16 -6.57
CA GLU A 328 16.54 20.10 -5.46
C GLU A 328 17.79 19.77 -4.65
N MET A 329 18.83 20.56 -4.83
CA MET A 329 19.94 20.56 -3.87
C MET A 329 19.44 21.13 -2.54
N PRO A 330 19.76 20.49 -1.40
CA PRO A 330 19.42 21.06 -0.11
C PRO A 330 19.99 22.48 -0.01
N LYS A 331 19.14 23.47 0.15
CA LYS A 331 19.56 24.84 0.44
C LYS A 331 19.97 24.92 1.91
N GLY A 332 21.04 24.22 2.27
CA GLY A 332 21.68 24.38 3.57
C GLY A 332 22.30 25.78 3.65
N LYS A 333 21.83 26.61 4.55
CA LYS A 333 22.68 27.70 5.02
C LYS A 333 23.87 27.02 5.73
N HIS A 334 25.03 27.02 5.09
CA HIS A 334 26.26 26.68 5.80
C HIS A 334 26.37 27.62 6.99
N MET A 335 26.10 27.13 8.17
CA MET A 335 26.43 27.87 9.38
C MET A 335 27.96 27.84 9.52
N THR A 336 28.57 28.99 9.34
CA THR A 336 30.01 29.17 9.55
C THR A 336 30.38 29.30 11.04
N ASN A 337 29.68 28.60 11.90
CA ASN A 337 30.14 28.45 13.28
C ASN A 337 31.32 27.46 13.25
N THR A 338 32.51 27.99 13.09
CA THR A 338 33.75 27.26 13.34
C THR A 338 33.76 26.86 14.82
N ILE A 339 33.36 25.63 15.09
CA ILE A 339 33.65 25.01 16.40
C ILE A 339 35.16 24.83 16.41
N ASN A 340 35.85 25.66 17.20
CA ASN A 340 37.31 25.56 17.37
C ASN A 340 37.73 24.38 18.27
N ASP A 341 36.77 23.73 18.93
CA ASP A 341 37.02 22.59 19.81
C ASP A 341 37.05 21.28 19.00
N LYS A 342 38.05 20.46 19.32
CA LYS A 342 38.12 19.10 18.76
C LYS A 342 36.99 18.27 19.36
N ILE A 343 36.10 17.78 18.51
CA ILE A 343 35.03 16.85 18.88
C ILE A 343 35.22 15.52 18.15
N VAL A 344 34.69 14.44 18.69
CA VAL A 344 34.65 13.13 18.01
C VAL A 344 33.49 13.08 17.05
N ILE A 345 33.60 12.21 16.03
CA ILE A 345 32.55 12.09 14.98
C ILE A 345 31.17 11.82 15.56
N ILE A 346 31.09 11.03 16.64
CA ILE A 346 29.82 10.68 17.26
C ILE A 346 29.11 11.90 17.87
N ASP A 347 29.86 12.82 18.49
CA ASP A 347 29.33 14.07 19.03
C ASP A 347 28.88 15.01 17.89
N ALA A 348 29.65 15.06 16.80
CA ALA A 348 29.28 15.83 15.62
C ALA A 348 27.96 15.33 15.00
N ILE A 349 27.74 14.02 14.94
CA ILE A 349 26.48 13.41 14.50
C ILE A 349 25.35 13.80 15.47
N ASN A 350 25.54 13.68 16.77
CA ASN A 350 24.54 14.04 17.79
C ASN A 350 24.14 15.52 17.66
N HIS A 351 25.13 16.42 17.56
CA HIS A 351 24.87 17.86 17.37
C HIS A 351 24.11 18.14 16.09
N ALA A 352 24.49 17.54 14.95
CA ALA A 352 23.78 17.71 13.68
C ALA A 352 22.32 17.24 13.76
N LEU A 353 22.06 16.09 14.40
CA LEU A 353 20.71 15.60 14.63
C LEU A 353 19.88 16.55 15.51
N ALA A 354 20.48 17.07 16.60
CA ALA A 354 19.83 18.04 17.46
C ALA A 354 19.49 19.34 16.73
N GLU A 355 20.45 19.89 15.99
CA GLU A 355 20.25 21.13 15.22
C GLU A 355 19.14 20.99 14.17
N GLU A 356 19.10 19.87 13.45
CA GLU A 356 18.05 19.65 12.45
C GLU A 356 16.68 19.38 13.10
N MET A 357 16.62 18.73 14.27
CA MET A 357 15.38 18.58 15.02
C MET A 357 14.86 19.91 15.59
N ASP A 358 15.72 20.81 15.96
CA ASP A 358 15.36 22.20 16.38
C ASP A 358 14.78 23.02 15.20
N ARG A 359 15.23 22.73 13.97
CA ARG A 359 14.78 23.42 12.76
C ARG A 359 13.51 22.85 12.15
N ASN A 360 13.22 21.57 12.39
CA ASN A 360 12.16 20.83 11.69
C ASN A 360 11.36 19.93 12.64
N ASP A 361 10.17 20.40 12.97
CA ASP A 361 9.24 19.66 13.85
C ASP A 361 8.74 18.34 13.23
N LYS A 362 8.89 18.15 11.92
CA LYS A 362 8.55 16.92 11.22
C LYS A 362 9.71 15.92 11.15
N MET A 363 10.89 16.25 11.69
CA MET A 363 11.99 15.31 11.79
C MET A 363 11.76 14.33 12.94
N ILE A 364 11.90 13.04 12.64
CA ILE A 364 11.72 11.92 13.58
C ILE A 364 12.96 11.03 13.51
N ILE A 365 13.47 10.62 14.66
CA ILE A 365 14.60 9.70 14.77
C ILE A 365 14.11 8.41 15.43
N TYR A 366 14.32 7.26 14.79
CA TYR A 366 14.00 5.98 15.41
C TYR A 366 14.85 4.83 14.85
N GLY A 367 14.82 3.71 15.54
CA GLY A 367 15.59 2.52 15.16
C GLY A 367 15.85 1.62 16.35
N GLN A 368 16.87 0.82 16.25
CA GLN A 368 17.25 -0.14 17.28
C GLN A 368 18.12 0.56 18.37
N ASP A 369 17.66 0.50 19.62
CA ASP A 369 18.33 1.10 20.80
C ASP A 369 18.55 2.62 20.74
N VAL A 370 17.81 3.34 19.91
CA VAL A 370 18.01 4.77 19.64
C VAL A 370 17.59 5.66 20.80
N ALA A 371 16.55 5.28 21.53
CA ALA A 371 16.03 6.09 22.62
C ALA A 371 16.90 6.04 23.89
N ASP A 372 16.81 7.09 24.69
CA ASP A 372 17.43 7.12 26.02
C ASP A 372 16.81 6.06 26.97
N PRO A 373 17.56 5.51 27.93
CA PRO A 373 18.92 5.94 28.36
C PRO A 373 20.08 5.40 27.51
N LYS A 374 19.81 4.53 26.49
CA LYS A 374 20.91 3.95 25.68
C LYS A 374 21.49 4.98 24.70
N GLY A 375 20.63 5.66 23.94
CA GLY A 375 21.03 6.70 23.00
C GLY A 375 21.80 6.18 21.77
N GLY A 376 21.42 4.99 21.25
CA GLY A 376 22.11 4.31 20.15
C GLY A 376 23.23 3.38 20.63
N VAL A 377 23.62 2.40 19.80
CA VAL A 377 24.68 1.43 20.14
C VAL A 377 26.01 2.14 20.45
N PHE A 378 26.33 3.21 19.72
CA PHE A 378 27.52 4.05 19.89
C PHE A 378 27.18 5.46 20.40
N THR A 379 26.07 5.63 21.10
CA THR A 379 25.63 6.86 21.77
C THR A 379 25.35 8.09 20.87
N ALA A 380 25.18 7.90 19.58
CA ALA A 380 24.95 8.99 18.63
C ALA A 380 23.63 9.77 18.86
N THR A 381 22.65 9.17 19.53
CA THR A 381 21.35 9.76 19.81
C THR A 381 21.11 10.03 21.29
N LYS A 382 22.17 9.91 22.13
CA LYS A 382 22.10 10.13 23.58
C LYS A 382 21.57 11.53 23.92
N GLY A 383 20.61 11.60 24.83
CA GLY A 383 19.98 12.85 25.29
C GLY A 383 18.91 13.41 24.35
N LEU A 384 18.76 12.84 23.15
CA LEU A 384 17.77 13.37 22.19
C LEU A 384 16.33 13.01 22.58
N THR A 385 16.09 11.83 23.17
CA THR A 385 14.75 11.47 23.67
C THR A 385 14.33 12.38 24.82
N ASP A 386 15.24 12.66 25.75
CA ASP A 386 14.98 13.57 26.89
C ASP A 386 14.65 14.99 26.40
N LYS A 387 15.33 15.45 25.33
CA LYS A 387 15.15 16.80 24.77
C LYS A 387 13.88 16.92 23.93
N TYR A 388 13.57 15.92 23.06
CA TYR A 388 12.52 16.04 22.02
C TYR A 388 11.30 15.17 22.28
N GLY A 389 11.36 14.29 23.28
CA GLY A 389 10.27 13.38 23.65
C GLY A 389 10.17 12.10 22.81
N HIS A 390 9.47 11.12 23.38
CA HIS A 390 9.27 9.78 22.75
C HIS A 390 8.42 9.79 21.47
N ASP A 391 7.69 10.85 21.18
CA ASP A 391 6.95 10.99 19.92
C ASP A 391 7.89 11.29 18.74
N ARG A 392 9.08 11.82 19.00
CA ARG A 392 10.07 12.20 17.99
C ARG A 392 11.35 11.38 18.01
N VAL A 393 11.73 10.78 19.15
CA VAL A 393 12.91 9.92 19.27
C VAL A 393 12.54 8.65 20.04
N PHE A 394 12.45 7.49 19.34
CA PHE A 394 11.92 6.26 19.93
C PHE A 394 12.57 5.00 19.39
N ASN A 395 12.40 3.89 20.12
CA ASN A 395 12.87 2.58 19.69
C ASN A 395 11.86 1.89 18.78
N SER A 396 12.37 1.27 17.71
CA SER A 396 11.61 0.34 16.86
C SER A 396 11.65 -1.09 17.44
N PRO A 397 10.80 -2.00 16.91
CA PRO A 397 11.10 -3.43 16.99
C PRO A 397 12.45 -3.78 16.33
N LEU A 398 13.06 -4.91 16.71
CA LEU A 398 14.23 -5.47 16.01
C LEU A 398 13.77 -6.12 14.70
N ALA A 399 13.58 -5.28 13.70
CA ALA A 399 13.09 -5.66 12.37
C ALA A 399 13.51 -4.59 11.37
N GLU A 400 14.58 -4.82 10.65
CA GLU A 400 15.20 -3.82 9.77
C GLU A 400 14.32 -3.46 8.57
N SER A 401 13.57 -4.43 8.03
CA SER A 401 12.53 -4.17 7.01
C SER A 401 11.50 -3.17 7.53
N SER A 402 11.02 -3.35 8.75
CA SER A 402 10.07 -2.41 9.39
C SER A 402 10.65 -1.02 9.55
N ILE A 403 11.91 -0.90 9.94
CA ILE A 403 12.59 0.39 10.15
C ILE A 403 12.59 1.20 8.86
N VAL A 404 13.03 0.58 7.75
CA VAL A 404 13.11 1.26 6.46
C VAL A 404 11.73 1.42 5.80
N GLY A 405 10.90 0.39 5.82
CA GLY A 405 9.57 0.43 5.21
C GLY A 405 8.67 1.50 5.86
N SER A 406 8.68 1.60 7.20
CA SER A 406 7.92 2.65 7.88
C SER A 406 8.49 4.05 7.63
N ALA A 407 9.81 4.20 7.42
CA ALA A 407 10.39 5.47 7.00
C ALA A 407 9.83 5.96 5.67
N ILE A 408 9.59 5.06 4.72
CA ILE A 408 8.96 5.41 3.44
C ILE A 408 7.55 5.96 3.68
N GLY A 409 6.74 5.28 4.51
CA GLY A 409 5.39 5.72 4.82
C GLY A 409 5.33 7.07 5.56
N LEU A 410 6.20 7.28 6.53
CA LEU A 410 6.36 8.56 7.23
C LEU A 410 6.76 9.68 6.25
N ALA A 411 7.72 9.41 5.37
CA ALA A 411 8.20 10.39 4.40
C ALA A 411 7.14 10.77 3.37
N THR A 412 6.37 9.81 2.86
CA THR A 412 5.25 10.09 1.94
C THR A 412 4.15 10.92 2.60
N ALA A 413 3.97 10.78 3.92
CA ALA A 413 3.05 11.58 4.74
C ALA A 413 3.65 12.93 5.21
N GLY A 414 4.84 13.30 4.71
CA GLY A 414 5.44 14.64 4.90
C GLY A 414 6.41 14.76 6.08
N TYR A 415 6.77 13.67 6.75
CA TYR A 415 7.80 13.64 7.78
C TYR A 415 9.22 13.52 7.19
N LYS A 416 10.24 13.73 8.02
CA LYS A 416 11.66 13.58 7.69
C LYS A 416 12.28 12.53 8.63
N PRO A 417 12.11 11.24 8.31
CA PRO A 417 12.65 10.18 9.17
C PRO A 417 14.16 10.04 9.00
N VAL A 418 14.85 9.97 10.14
CA VAL A 418 16.23 9.49 10.26
C VAL A 418 16.16 8.17 11.03
N VAL A 419 16.52 7.10 10.35
CA VAL A 419 16.39 5.75 10.96
C VAL A 419 17.75 5.10 11.14
N GLU A 420 17.89 4.34 12.23
CA GLU A 420 19.15 3.67 12.56
C GLU A 420 18.97 2.16 12.62
N ILE A 421 19.87 1.46 11.92
CA ILE A 421 20.12 0.03 12.03
C ILE A 421 21.43 -0.14 12.81
N GLN A 422 21.48 -1.05 13.79
CA GLN A 422 22.56 -1.18 14.76
C GLN A 422 23.94 -1.40 14.13
N PHE A 423 24.01 -2.23 13.07
CA PHE A 423 25.27 -2.57 12.36
C PHE A 423 25.00 -2.69 10.86
N GLY A 424 26.01 -2.33 10.07
CA GLY A 424 25.94 -2.43 8.61
C GLY A 424 25.56 -3.83 8.13
N ASP A 425 26.09 -4.86 8.76
CA ASP A 425 25.82 -6.26 8.41
C ASP A 425 24.33 -6.68 8.55
N TYR A 426 23.51 -5.92 9.28
CA TYR A 426 22.10 -6.24 9.51
C TYR A 426 21.17 -5.62 8.45
N ILE A 427 21.65 -4.69 7.64
CA ILE A 427 20.84 -3.96 6.67
C ILE A 427 20.22 -4.86 5.58
N TRP A 428 20.78 -6.04 5.36
CA TRP A 428 20.40 -6.93 4.26
C TRP A 428 18.94 -7.36 4.31
N THR A 429 18.36 -7.51 5.48
CA THR A 429 16.94 -7.83 5.64
C THR A 429 16.03 -6.70 5.15
N ALA A 430 16.52 -5.45 5.12
CA ALA A 430 15.80 -4.28 4.65
C ALA A 430 15.99 -3.99 3.14
N MET A 431 16.80 -4.78 2.43
CA MET A 431 17.17 -4.48 1.03
C MET A 431 15.98 -4.39 0.09
N MET A 432 14.90 -5.15 0.31
CA MET A 432 13.69 -5.04 -0.48
C MET A 432 13.08 -3.63 -0.36
N GLN A 433 12.99 -3.11 0.85
CA GLN A 433 12.49 -1.75 1.11
C GLN A 433 13.45 -0.67 0.57
N ILE A 434 14.77 -0.87 0.67
CA ILE A 434 15.77 0.10 0.18
C ILE A 434 15.77 0.12 -1.35
N ARG A 435 16.01 -1.03 -1.99
CA ARG A 435 16.22 -1.11 -3.44
C ARG A 435 14.95 -0.95 -4.25
N ASN A 436 13.91 -1.73 -3.91
CA ASN A 436 12.71 -1.77 -4.75
C ASN A 436 11.74 -0.64 -4.43
N GLU A 437 11.75 -0.13 -3.20
CA GLU A 437 10.78 0.87 -2.77
C GLU A 437 11.40 2.25 -2.67
N LEU A 438 12.33 2.48 -1.72
CA LEU A 438 12.89 3.79 -1.44
C LEU A 438 13.63 4.37 -2.64
N ALA A 439 14.54 3.60 -3.24
CA ALA A 439 15.37 4.06 -4.36
C ALA A 439 14.56 4.36 -5.63
N THR A 440 13.40 3.73 -5.82
CA THR A 440 12.63 3.83 -7.07
C THR A 440 11.38 4.70 -6.95
N ILE A 441 10.94 5.05 -5.75
CA ILE A 441 9.62 5.70 -5.54
C ILE A 441 9.43 6.95 -6.38
N ARG A 442 10.44 7.82 -6.51
CA ARG A 442 10.39 9.03 -7.31
C ARG A 442 10.25 8.72 -8.79
N TYR A 443 11.08 7.81 -9.29
CA TYR A 443 11.07 7.41 -10.69
C TYR A 443 9.75 6.75 -11.09
N ARG A 444 9.36 5.68 -10.37
CA ARG A 444 8.18 4.88 -10.72
C ARG A 444 6.86 5.64 -10.60
N SER A 445 6.80 6.68 -9.77
CA SER A 445 5.62 7.53 -9.61
C SER A 445 5.64 8.79 -10.48
N ASN A 446 6.53 8.87 -11.46
CA ASN A 446 6.71 10.07 -12.27
C ASN A 446 6.82 11.35 -11.42
N ASN A 447 7.62 11.29 -10.34
CA ASN A 447 7.84 12.37 -9.37
C ASN A 447 6.62 12.75 -8.49
N ALA A 448 5.52 12.01 -8.53
CA ALA A 448 4.38 12.30 -7.65
C ALA A 448 4.70 12.06 -6.17
N TRP A 449 5.61 11.13 -5.89
CA TRP A 449 6.04 10.77 -4.55
C TRP A 449 7.55 10.87 -4.39
N SER A 450 8.00 11.19 -3.18
CA SER A 450 9.41 11.21 -2.81
C SER A 450 9.59 10.70 -1.38
N CYS A 451 10.78 10.20 -1.07
CA CYS A 451 11.12 9.68 0.24
C CYS A 451 12.40 10.36 0.77
N PRO A 452 12.31 11.54 1.39
CA PRO A 452 13.46 12.22 1.99
C PRO A 452 13.80 11.61 3.36
N ALA A 453 14.25 10.34 3.38
CA ALA A 453 14.67 9.61 4.55
C ALA A 453 16.20 9.50 4.61
N VAL A 454 16.75 9.43 5.82
CA VAL A 454 18.15 9.10 6.08
C VAL A 454 18.22 7.76 6.80
N ILE A 455 18.98 6.83 6.24
CA ILE A 455 19.27 5.55 6.89
C ILE A 455 20.69 5.62 7.42
N ARG A 456 20.85 5.49 8.72
CA ARG A 456 22.12 5.52 9.41
C ARG A 456 22.51 4.12 9.90
N VAL A 457 23.71 3.68 9.55
CA VAL A 457 24.26 2.38 9.99
C VAL A 457 25.72 2.54 10.38
N PRO A 458 26.13 2.07 11.56
CA PRO A 458 27.55 1.97 11.92
C PRO A 458 28.23 0.85 11.12
N VAL A 459 29.43 1.13 10.63
CA VAL A 459 30.27 0.20 9.86
C VAL A 459 31.71 0.23 10.35
N GLY A 460 32.54 -0.74 9.97
CA GLY A 460 33.97 -0.77 10.22
C GLY A 460 34.39 -1.54 11.46
N GLY A 461 35.71 -1.66 11.65
CA GLY A 461 36.35 -2.61 12.54
C GLY A 461 36.41 -2.25 14.01
N TYR A 462 35.93 -1.09 14.46
CA TYR A 462 36.11 -0.58 15.86
C TYR A 462 35.69 -1.58 16.92
N ILE A 463 34.56 -2.27 16.75
CA ILE A 463 34.05 -3.22 17.76
C ILE A 463 34.77 -4.58 17.74
N HIS A 464 35.62 -4.86 16.74
CA HIS A 464 36.30 -6.14 16.55
C HIS A 464 35.33 -7.34 16.42
N GLY A 465 34.14 -7.13 15.83
CA GLY A 465 33.05 -8.10 15.75
C GLY A 465 33.16 -9.09 14.57
N GLY A 466 34.23 -9.08 13.81
CA GLY A 466 34.45 -9.99 12.69
C GLY A 466 33.43 -9.82 11.57
N LEU A 467 32.95 -10.93 11.00
CA LEU A 467 32.10 -10.94 9.81
C LEU A 467 30.72 -10.35 10.01
N CYS A 468 30.18 -10.33 11.23
CA CYS A 468 28.78 -9.96 11.44
C CYS A 468 28.58 -8.57 12.08
N HIS A 469 29.67 -7.86 12.44
CA HIS A 469 29.57 -6.58 13.15
C HIS A 469 30.60 -5.53 12.69
N SER A 470 31.51 -5.87 11.80
CA SER A 470 32.67 -5.03 11.49
C SER A 470 32.97 -4.87 10.00
N GLN A 471 32.05 -5.28 9.14
CA GLN A 471 32.23 -5.09 7.70
C GLN A 471 31.93 -3.64 7.30
N SER A 472 32.62 -3.18 6.26
CA SER A 472 32.29 -1.95 5.53
C SER A 472 31.48 -2.32 4.30
N ILE A 473 30.25 -1.83 4.24
CA ILE A 473 29.24 -2.22 3.24
C ILE A 473 28.91 -1.10 2.26
N ASP A 474 29.57 0.04 2.36
CA ASP A 474 29.33 1.25 1.59
C ASP A 474 29.40 1.03 0.07
N GLY A 475 30.22 0.09 -0.40
CA GLY A 475 30.29 -0.26 -1.81
C GLY A 475 29.06 -0.93 -2.43
N TYR A 476 28.03 -1.23 -1.64
CA TYR A 476 26.75 -1.80 -2.13
C TYR A 476 25.66 -0.73 -2.36
N PHE A 477 25.89 0.54 -1.96
CA PHE A 477 24.89 1.63 -1.99
C PHE A 477 25.30 2.84 -2.84
#